data_3a23bd95a621ab90b83033f57bb38c65
#
_entry.id   3a23bd95a621ab90b83033f57bb38c65
#
_cell.length_a   1.000
_cell.length_b   1.000
_cell.length_c   1.000
_cell.angle_alpha   90.00
_cell.angle_beta   90.00
_cell.angle_gamma   90.00
#
_symmetry.space_group_name_H-M   'P 1'
#
loop_
_entity.id
_entity.type
_entity.pdbx_description
1 polymer ?
#
loop_
_entity_poly.entity_id
_entity_poly.type
_entity_poly.pdbx_seq_one_letter_code
_entity_poly.pdbx_strand_id
1 'polypeptide(L)'
;MIFPITVILFPIYIHQVLYLTYFLQLKEYRFDRFYSQFKSEPLKFFFQMFDLRVWYRPRPTFRSLFTFLLLLSLYFLFNFHSLYTSLLFLFPINALFSLLFLIPKTILITRAKRKLSQTKGIKIGVTGSFGKSFTKELISWVLEGFYKTVKTQKNNNTLIGIAKNILSWPNNFDYAVIEMAAYKRGEIAQICQLVNPDIGIITGLSNQHIDLFGSLANIKKAKYELTDSLSPDSFRLINTGKFPEIKNFKQNLDSISFLYKNTPFTVPSLGPLLLSNFYLTIKLCHHLGLSLPQISQRLSQFPTHLVYPKLIKTKNFLVVDDTHNSSLNSFQNLISYAALYPKHQKILLSNGIIELGQAETKNYQKLSPGLKIFDHILTANPRFYQATKSQNYSILAKNPADFYQLLTDLLKTPKPLIVFAKGRLYPQVYNLLNIHVS
;
A
#
# COMPACT_ATOMS: atom_id res chain seq x y z
N MET A 1 -37.69 -0.76 37.32
CA MET A 1 -37.13 0.47 36.76
C MET A 1 -35.82 0.28 35.95
N ILE A 2 -35.25 -0.93 35.88
CA ILE A 2 -33.98 -1.22 35.14
C ILE A 2 -34.24 -1.54 33.66
N PHE A 3 -35.42 -2.09 33.31
CA PHE A 3 -35.76 -2.55 31.96
C PHE A 3 -35.77 -1.46 30.84
N PRO A 4 -36.23 -0.22 31.04
CA PRO A 4 -36.26 0.77 29.99
C PRO A 4 -34.87 1.36 29.63
N ILE A 5 -33.94 1.41 30.58
CA ILE A 5 -32.59 1.96 30.35
C ILE A 5 -31.75 0.98 29.50
N THR A 6 -31.91 -0.32 29.72
CA THR A 6 -31.22 -1.36 28.97
C THR A 6 -31.59 -1.37 27.48
N VAL A 7 -32.87 -1.13 27.18
CA VAL A 7 -33.37 -1.08 25.80
C VAL A 7 -32.80 0.14 25.04
N ILE A 8 -32.65 1.28 25.71
CA ILE A 8 -32.10 2.50 25.11
C ILE A 8 -30.58 2.38 24.90
N LEU A 9 -29.87 1.74 25.83
CA LEU A 9 -28.41 1.60 25.76
C LEU A 9 -27.95 0.49 24.81
N PHE A 10 -28.79 -0.49 24.47
CA PHE A 10 -28.47 -1.63 23.64
C PHE A 10 -28.02 -1.27 22.21
N PRO A 11 -28.70 -0.39 21.46
CA PRO A 11 -28.24 0.05 20.15
C PRO A 11 -26.88 0.76 20.19
N ILE A 12 -26.64 1.57 21.23
CA ILE A 12 -25.36 2.25 21.43
C ILE A 12 -24.26 1.22 21.66
N TYR A 13 -24.51 0.23 22.51
CA TYR A 13 -23.57 -0.85 22.77
C TYR A 13 -23.24 -1.67 21.51
N ILE A 14 -24.24 -2.07 20.75
CA ILE A 14 -24.04 -2.78 19.48
C ILE A 14 -23.16 -1.95 18.53
N HIS A 15 -23.46 -0.67 18.39
CA HIS A 15 -22.68 0.24 17.56
C HIS A 15 -21.20 0.28 17.99
N GLN A 16 -20.94 0.37 19.29
CA GLN A 16 -19.59 0.38 19.86
C GLN A 16 -18.85 -0.92 19.61
N VAL A 17 -19.50 -2.07 19.78
CA VAL A 17 -18.91 -3.39 19.48
C VAL A 17 -18.61 -3.54 18.00
N LEU A 18 -19.50 -3.09 17.13
CA LEU A 18 -19.26 -3.09 15.67
C LEU A 18 -18.08 -2.19 15.30
N TYR A 19 -18.00 -0.98 15.85
CA TYR A 19 -16.88 -0.07 15.65
C TYR A 19 -15.55 -0.69 16.09
N LEU A 20 -15.49 -1.22 17.32
CA LEU A 20 -14.28 -1.84 17.85
C LEU A 20 -13.84 -3.05 17.03
N THR A 21 -14.79 -3.91 16.63
CA THR A 21 -14.51 -5.07 15.79
C THR A 21 -14.00 -4.67 14.41
N TYR A 22 -14.63 -3.67 13.78
CA TYR A 22 -14.20 -3.09 12.52
C TYR A 22 -12.79 -2.48 12.63
N PHE A 23 -12.55 -1.71 13.68
CA PHE A 23 -11.27 -1.06 13.93
C PHE A 23 -10.15 -2.09 14.17
N LEU A 24 -10.41 -3.15 14.92
CA LEU A 24 -9.47 -4.26 15.08
C LEU A 24 -9.17 -4.97 13.75
N GLN A 25 -10.17 -5.15 12.89
CA GLN A 25 -9.95 -5.72 11.56
C GLN A 25 -9.08 -4.81 10.69
N LEU A 26 -9.30 -3.50 10.70
CA LEU A 26 -8.45 -2.53 9.99
C LEU A 26 -6.99 -2.60 10.46
N LYS A 27 -6.78 -2.92 11.73
CA LYS A 27 -5.45 -3.08 12.35
C LYS A 27 -4.94 -4.52 12.33
N GLU A 28 -5.62 -5.41 11.59
CA GLU A 28 -5.28 -6.84 11.46
C GLU A 28 -5.21 -7.54 12.83
N TYR A 29 -6.05 -7.12 13.78
CA TYR A 29 -6.06 -7.59 15.17
C TYR A 29 -4.72 -7.45 15.90
N ARG A 30 -3.88 -6.50 15.49
CA ARG A 30 -2.57 -6.23 16.11
C ARG A 30 -2.69 -5.10 17.13
N PHE A 31 -2.35 -5.41 18.37
CA PHE A 31 -2.42 -4.45 19.49
C PHE A 31 -1.47 -3.26 19.29
N ASP A 32 -0.25 -3.50 18.81
CA ASP A 32 0.73 -2.45 18.53
C ASP A 32 0.21 -1.41 17.51
N ARG A 33 -0.50 -1.86 16.46
CA ARG A 33 -1.14 -0.99 15.47
C ARG A 33 -2.37 -0.26 16.02
N PHE A 34 -3.16 -0.96 16.84
CA PHE A 34 -4.30 -0.38 17.54
C PHE A 34 -3.83 0.75 18.45
N TYR A 35 -2.86 0.47 19.34
CA TYR A 35 -2.34 1.42 20.32
C TYR A 35 -1.67 2.64 19.67
N SER A 36 -0.89 2.45 18.60
CA SER A 36 -0.25 3.54 17.87
C SER A 36 -1.27 4.56 17.34
N GLN A 37 -2.37 4.09 16.74
CA GLN A 37 -3.40 5.00 16.26
C GLN A 37 -4.25 5.61 17.37
N PHE A 38 -4.57 4.84 18.40
CA PHE A 38 -5.26 5.37 19.59
C PHE A 38 -4.45 6.51 20.21
N LYS A 39 -3.14 6.34 20.38
CA LYS A 39 -2.24 7.36 20.92
C LYS A 39 -2.14 8.61 20.01
N SER A 40 -2.18 8.44 18.70
CA SER A 40 -2.07 9.57 17.76
C SER A 40 -3.31 10.45 17.68
N GLU A 41 -4.51 9.86 17.80
CA GLU A 41 -5.80 10.55 17.65
C GLU A 41 -6.86 10.05 18.66
N PRO A 42 -6.63 10.18 19.98
CA PRO A 42 -7.53 9.59 20.98
C PRO A 42 -8.94 10.17 20.94
N LEU A 43 -9.07 11.47 20.78
CA LEU A 43 -10.38 12.14 20.71
C LEU A 43 -11.18 11.70 19.49
N LYS A 44 -10.54 11.59 18.32
CA LYS A 44 -11.21 11.13 17.10
C LYS A 44 -11.69 9.69 17.25
N PHE A 45 -10.91 8.83 17.89
CA PHE A 45 -11.29 7.46 18.18
C PHE A 45 -12.58 7.41 19.03
N PHE A 46 -12.65 8.20 20.10
CA PHE A 46 -13.84 8.27 20.93
C PHE A 46 -15.04 8.86 20.21
N PHE A 47 -14.89 9.98 19.49
CA PHE A 47 -16.00 10.57 18.73
C PHE A 47 -16.55 9.62 17.68
N GLN A 48 -15.71 8.89 16.95
CA GLN A 48 -16.16 7.90 15.98
C GLN A 48 -16.92 6.73 16.60
N MET A 49 -16.57 6.34 17.83
CA MET A 49 -17.24 5.28 18.56
C MET A 49 -18.67 5.65 18.99
N PHE A 50 -18.96 6.94 19.14
CA PHE A 50 -20.28 7.45 19.52
C PHE A 50 -21.06 8.09 18.36
N ASP A 51 -20.48 8.11 17.16
CA ASP A 51 -21.16 8.65 15.97
C ASP A 51 -22.11 7.62 15.36
N LEU A 52 -23.33 7.58 15.88
CA LEU A 52 -24.40 6.66 15.46
C LEU A 52 -24.87 6.88 14.00
N ARG A 53 -24.43 7.95 13.33
CA ARG A 53 -24.75 8.22 11.92
C ARG A 53 -23.97 7.30 10.99
N VAL A 54 -22.86 6.71 11.46
CA VAL A 54 -21.98 5.85 10.69
C VAL A 54 -22.09 4.42 11.19
N TRP A 55 -22.75 3.54 10.42
CA TRP A 55 -22.80 2.12 10.75
C TRP A 55 -21.55 1.40 10.24
N TYR A 56 -20.74 0.92 11.18
CA TYR A 56 -19.53 0.14 10.87
C TYR A 56 -19.90 -1.31 10.52
N ARG A 57 -19.42 -1.77 9.36
CA ARG A 57 -19.66 -3.15 8.87
C ARG A 57 -18.34 -3.93 8.85
N PRO A 58 -17.98 -4.61 9.94
CA PRO A 58 -16.81 -5.49 9.92
C PRO A 58 -17.05 -6.63 8.92
N ARG A 59 -16.00 -7.04 8.22
CA ARG A 59 -16.10 -8.21 7.32
C ARG A 59 -16.42 -9.45 8.15
N PRO A 60 -17.38 -10.28 7.74
CA PRO A 60 -17.73 -11.50 8.46
C PRO A 60 -16.57 -12.51 8.36
N THR A 61 -15.78 -12.61 9.40
CA THR A 61 -14.75 -13.63 9.60
C THR A 61 -15.09 -14.41 10.86
N PHE A 62 -14.62 -15.65 10.99
CA PHE A 62 -14.84 -16.43 12.21
C PHE A 62 -14.42 -15.66 13.45
N ARG A 63 -13.28 -14.97 13.41
CA ARG A 63 -12.78 -14.15 14.53
C ARG A 63 -13.68 -12.96 14.85
N SER A 64 -14.14 -12.22 13.84
CA SER A 64 -15.02 -11.06 14.05
C SER A 64 -16.39 -11.47 14.57
N LEU A 65 -16.97 -12.53 14.00
CA LEU A 65 -18.28 -13.05 14.42
C LEU A 65 -18.22 -13.56 15.86
N PHE A 66 -17.20 -14.35 16.21
CA PHE A 66 -17.05 -14.86 17.57
C PHE A 66 -16.79 -13.73 18.57
N THR A 67 -15.91 -12.76 18.26
CA THR A 67 -15.67 -11.59 19.11
C THR A 67 -16.97 -10.82 19.35
N PHE A 68 -17.76 -10.61 18.30
CA PHE A 68 -19.05 -9.94 18.37
C PHE A 68 -20.03 -10.70 19.26
N LEU A 69 -20.22 -12.00 19.01
CA LEU A 69 -21.14 -12.86 19.76
C LEU A 69 -20.74 -12.97 21.24
N LEU A 70 -19.45 -13.09 21.51
CA LEU A 70 -18.97 -13.18 22.89
C LEU A 70 -19.17 -11.87 23.66
N LEU A 71 -18.87 -10.72 23.05
CA LEU A 71 -19.14 -9.42 23.68
C LEU A 71 -20.64 -9.21 23.88
N LEU A 72 -21.47 -9.66 22.95
CA LEU A 72 -22.91 -9.60 23.06
C LEU A 72 -23.44 -10.50 24.20
N SER A 73 -22.90 -11.73 24.34
CA SER A 73 -23.27 -12.62 25.43
C SER A 73 -22.88 -12.07 26.79
N LEU A 74 -21.72 -11.43 26.91
CA LEU A 74 -21.31 -10.74 28.16
C LEU A 74 -22.25 -9.59 28.53
N TYR A 75 -22.76 -8.86 27.53
CA TYR A 75 -23.79 -7.83 27.78
C TYR A 75 -25.05 -8.41 28.46
N PHE A 76 -25.56 -9.53 27.94
CA PHE A 76 -26.78 -10.16 28.50
C PHE A 76 -26.53 -10.88 29.81
N LEU A 77 -25.39 -11.56 29.98
CA LEU A 77 -25.12 -12.36 31.19
C LEU A 77 -24.76 -11.50 32.41
N PHE A 78 -24.08 -10.39 32.23
CA PHE A 78 -23.52 -9.62 33.34
C PHE A 78 -24.04 -8.18 33.40
N ASN A 79 -25.05 -7.83 32.60
CA ASN A 79 -25.59 -6.46 32.51
C ASN A 79 -24.50 -5.39 32.30
N PHE A 80 -23.49 -5.71 31.51
CA PHE A 80 -22.40 -4.79 31.20
C PHE A 80 -22.84 -3.72 30.21
N HIS A 81 -23.34 -2.59 30.74
CA HIS A 81 -23.87 -1.49 29.95
C HIS A 81 -22.84 -0.41 29.60
N SER A 82 -21.58 -0.58 30.04
CA SER A 82 -20.57 0.45 29.82
C SER A 82 -19.54 0.10 28.79
N LEU A 83 -19.06 1.12 28.07
CA LEU A 83 -17.97 1.06 27.14
C LEU A 83 -16.69 0.45 27.77
N TYR A 84 -16.42 0.79 29.02
CA TYR A 84 -15.24 0.32 29.74
C TYR A 84 -15.20 -1.20 29.86
N THR A 85 -16.35 -1.85 30.03
CA THR A 85 -16.43 -3.30 30.11
C THR A 85 -16.16 -3.94 28.76
N SER A 86 -16.67 -3.37 27.64
CA SER A 86 -16.36 -3.85 26.29
C SER A 86 -14.87 -3.75 25.98
N LEU A 87 -14.21 -2.66 26.33
CA LEU A 87 -12.77 -2.49 26.16
C LEU A 87 -11.98 -3.44 27.07
N LEU A 88 -12.40 -3.61 28.33
CA LEU A 88 -11.74 -4.49 29.29
C LEU A 88 -11.69 -5.94 28.79
N PHE A 89 -12.79 -6.44 28.22
CA PHE A 89 -12.87 -7.82 27.71
C PHE A 89 -12.34 -8.00 26.29
N LEU A 90 -12.31 -6.95 25.48
CA LEU A 90 -11.84 -7.02 24.10
C LEU A 90 -10.39 -7.50 24.00
N PHE A 91 -9.51 -7.01 24.88
CA PHE A 91 -8.09 -7.39 24.87
C PHE A 91 -7.85 -8.83 25.34
N PRO A 92 -8.39 -9.32 26.47
CA PRO A 92 -8.30 -10.73 26.85
C PRO A 92 -8.87 -11.67 25.79
N ILE A 93 -10.02 -11.36 25.20
CA ILE A 93 -10.62 -12.14 24.12
C ILE A 93 -9.67 -12.20 22.91
N ASN A 94 -9.14 -11.07 22.50
CA ASN A 94 -8.19 -11.02 21.37
C ASN A 94 -6.88 -11.76 21.66
N ALA A 95 -6.39 -11.71 22.90
CA ALA A 95 -5.21 -12.48 23.35
C ALA A 95 -5.48 -13.99 23.34
N LEU A 96 -6.64 -14.42 23.86
CA LEU A 96 -7.06 -15.82 23.86
C LEU A 96 -7.17 -16.35 22.42
N PHE A 97 -7.79 -15.60 21.51
CA PHE A 97 -7.81 -15.97 20.08
C PHE A 97 -6.42 -16.09 19.50
N SER A 98 -5.54 -15.13 19.81
CA SER A 98 -4.18 -15.16 19.32
C SER A 98 -3.44 -16.41 19.79
N LEU A 99 -3.70 -16.86 21.03
CA LEU A 99 -3.15 -18.09 21.60
C LEU A 99 -3.72 -19.33 20.90
N LEU A 100 -5.04 -19.41 20.75
CA LEU A 100 -5.72 -20.52 20.07
C LEU A 100 -5.26 -20.68 18.59
N PHE A 101 -4.95 -19.58 17.93
CA PHE A 101 -4.46 -19.58 16.55
C PHE A 101 -2.95 -19.84 16.41
N LEU A 102 -2.19 -19.98 17.51
CA LEU A 102 -0.77 -20.32 17.44
C LEU A 102 -0.55 -21.72 16.83
N ILE A 103 -1.32 -22.71 17.25
CA ILE A 103 -1.18 -24.09 16.75
C ILE A 103 -1.44 -24.16 15.24
N PRO A 104 -2.62 -23.74 14.71
CA PRO A 104 -2.86 -23.79 13.26
C PRO A 104 -1.89 -22.91 12.46
N LYS A 105 -1.43 -21.80 13.03
CA LYS A 105 -0.38 -20.96 12.40
C LYS A 105 0.93 -21.73 12.28
N THR A 106 1.37 -22.39 13.34
CA THR A 106 2.62 -23.19 13.35
C THR A 106 2.53 -24.34 12.36
N ILE A 107 1.41 -25.08 12.33
CA ILE A 107 1.18 -26.15 11.37
C ILE A 107 1.25 -25.63 9.93
N LEU A 108 0.61 -24.50 9.64
CA LEU A 108 0.63 -23.87 8.31
C LEU A 108 2.06 -23.52 7.87
N ILE A 109 2.83 -22.89 8.74
CA ILE A 109 4.22 -22.48 8.49
C ILE A 109 5.11 -23.71 8.28
N THR A 110 4.98 -24.73 9.13
CA THR A 110 5.77 -25.97 9.03
C THR A 110 5.48 -26.72 7.74
N ARG A 111 4.20 -26.84 7.34
CA ARG A 111 3.81 -27.43 6.06
C ARG A 111 4.38 -26.67 4.87
N ALA A 112 4.29 -25.34 4.89
CA ALA A 112 4.84 -24.49 3.82
C ALA A 112 6.37 -24.62 3.74
N LYS A 113 7.07 -24.62 4.88
CA LYS A 113 8.53 -24.81 4.96
C LYS A 113 8.94 -26.17 4.39
N ARG A 114 8.24 -27.26 4.79
CA ARG A 114 8.48 -28.62 4.27
C ARG A 114 8.27 -28.68 2.76
N LYS A 115 7.22 -28.04 2.23
CA LYS A 115 6.97 -27.99 0.78
C LYS A 115 8.12 -27.30 0.05
N LEU A 116 8.58 -26.12 0.52
CA LEU A 116 9.70 -25.41 -0.10
C LEU A 116 11.02 -26.15 -0.03
N SER A 117 11.30 -26.87 1.07
CA SER A 117 12.54 -27.65 1.18
C SER A 117 12.62 -28.82 0.20
N GLN A 118 11.49 -29.23 -0.38
CA GLN A 118 11.40 -30.26 -1.42
C GLN A 118 11.52 -29.69 -2.84
N THR A 119 11.56 -28.36 -3.01
CA THR A 119 11.68 -27.70 -4.32
C THR A 119 13.12 -27.27 -4.59
N LYS A 120 13.55 -27.36 -5.85
CA LYS A 120 14.88 -26.90 -6.29
C LYS A 120 14.86 -25.49 -6.89
N GLY A 121 13.68 -24.87 -6.98
CA GLY A 121 13.51 -23.53 -7.58
C GLY A 121 14.19 -22.43 -6.77
N ILE A 122 14.74 -21.46 -7.47
CA ILE A 122 15.41 -20.28 -6.88
C ILE A 122 14.36 -19.35 -6.26
N LYS A 123 14.57 -18.97 -5.01
CA LYS A 123 13.66 -18.11 -4.23
C LYS A 123 14.20 -16.69 -4.16
N ILE A 124 13.47 -15.76 -4.74
CA ILE A 124 13.81 -14.33 -4.85
C ILE A 124 12.97 -13.56 -3.83
N GLY A 125 13.60 -13.06 -2.77
CA GLY A 125 12.96 -12.19 -1.79
C GLY A 125 12.96 -10.73 -2.25
N VAL A 126 11.80 -10.06 -2.18
CA VAL A 126 11.65 -8.65 -2.55
C VAL A 126 11.05 -7.87 -1.38
N THR A 127 11.80 -6.92 -0.83
CA THR A 127 11.33 -6.03 0.25
C THR A 127 11.66 -4.57 -0.03
N GLY A 128 11.19 -3.67 0.83
CA GLY A 128 11.39 -2.23 0.75
C GLY A 128 10.24 -1.44 1.35
N SER A 129 10.37 -0.13 1.43
CA SER A 129 9.28 0.76 1.84
C SER A 129 8.28 0.98 0.70
N PHE A 130 8.76 1.12 -0.55
CA PHE A 130 7.95 1.34 -1.75
C PHE A 130 8.45 0.47 -2.91
N GLY A 131 7.62 0.28 -3.95
CA GLY A 131 7.99 -0.43 -5.18
C GLY A 131 8.04 -1.96 -5.10
N LYS A 132 7.82 -2.59 -3.94
CA LYS A 132 7.89 -4.05 -3.75
C LYS A 132 7.00 -4.83 -4.72
N SER A 133 5.71 -4.54 -4.69
CA SER A 133 4.71 -5.26 -5.50
C SER A 133 4.97 -5.06 -6.99
N PHE A 134 5.33 -3.85 -7.39
CA PHE A 134 5.64 -3.56 -8.78
C PHE A 134 6.92 -4.29 -9.24
N THR A 135 8.00 -4.29 -8.45
CA THR A 135 9.22 -5.06 -8.75
C THR A 135 8.94 -6.56 -8.83
N LYS A 136 8.13 -7.09 -7.90
CA LYS A 136 7.70 -8.49 -7.95
C LYS A 136 6.97 -8.82 -9.26
N GLU A 137 6.02 -7.97 -9.67
CA GLU A 137 5.28 -8.18 -10.92
C GLU A 137 6.21 -8.09 -12.15
N LEU A 138 7.13 -7.10 -12.20
CA LEU A 138 8.10 -6.96 -13.29
C LEU A 138 9.01 -8.19 -13.41
N ILE A 139 9.61 -8.62 -12.30
CA ILE A 139 10.51 -9.80 -12.28
C ILE A 139 9.74 -11.03 -12.74
N SER A 140 8.56 -11.26 -12.17
CA SER A 140 7.73 -12.42 -12.52
C SER A 140 7.35 -12.39 -13.99
N TRP A 141 6.91 -11.24 -14.52
CA TRP A 141 6.55 -11.08 -15.93
C TRP A 141 7.70 -11.41 -16.89
N VAL A 142 8.91 -10.94 -16.57
CA VAL A 142 10.08 -11.24 -17.39
C VAL A 142 10.40 -12.73 -17.33
N LEU A 143 10.47 -13.31 -16.14
CA LEU A 143 10.82 -14.72 -15.94
C LEU A 143 9.76 -15.69 -16.48
N GLU A 144 8.47 -15.38 -16.32
CA GLU A 144 7.34 -16.18 -16.84
C GLU A 144 7.39 -16.37 -18.37
N GLY A 145 8.12 -15.51 -19.10
CA GLY A 145 8.34 -15.66 -20.53
C GLY A 145 9.30 -16.81 -20.91
N PHE A 146 10.09 -17.30 -19.96
CA PHE A 146 11.17 -18.26 -20.22
C PHE A 146 11.20 -19.44 -19.23
N TYR A 147 10.61 -19.29 -18.05
CA TYR A 147 10.72 -20.22 -16.92
C TYR A 147 9.40 -20.41 -16.20
N LYS A 148 9.22 -21.57 -15.57
CA LYS A 148 8.10 -21.81 -14.65
C LYS A 148 8.25 -20.96 -13.41
N THR A 149 7.56 -19.87 -13.35
CA THR A 149 7.67 -18.88 -12.26
C THR A 149 6.41 -18.83 -11.42
N VAL A 150 6.58 -18.82 -10.10
CA VAL A 150 5.51 -18.59 -9.13
C VAL A 150 5.78 -17.29 -8.37
N LYS A 151 4.71 -16.65 -7.88
CA LYS A 151 4.84 -15.40 -7.11
C LYS A 151 3.80 -15.31 -6.00
N THR A 152 4.09 -14.51 -4.98
CA THR A 152 3.09 -14.15 -3.98
C THR A 152 1.97 -13.32 -4.60
N GLN A 153 0.71 -13.72 -4.34
CA GLN A 153 -0.46 -13.11 -4.93
C GLN A 153 -0.93 -11.89 -4.12
N LYS A 154 -1.36 -10.85 -4.82
CA LYS A 154 -1.91 -9.61 -4.21
C LYS A 154 -1.01 -9.09 -3.08
N ASN A 155 -1.60 -8.72 -1.94
CA ASN A 155 -0.91 -8.21 -0.74
C ASN A 155 -0.61 -9.32 0.29
N ASN A 156 -0.51 -10.58 -0.13
CA ASN A 156 -0.17 -11.72 0.75
C ASN A 156 1.35 -11.74 1.04
N ASN A 157 1.87 -10.67 1.60
CA ASN A 157 3.29 -10.41 1.84
C ASN A 157 3.70 -10.54 3.33
N THR A 158 2.79 -11.02 4.18
CA THR A 158 3.06 -11.37 5.59
C THR A 158 3.41 -12.85 5.71
N LEU A 159 4.01 -13.26 6.84
CA LEU A 159 4.42 -14.65 7.09
C LEU A 159 3.30 -15.66 6.80
N ILE A 160 2.08 -15.42 7.30
CA ILE A 160 0.92 -16.29 7.07
C ILE A 160 0.45 -16.23 5.61
N GLY A 161 0.40 -15.04 5.01
CA GLY A 161 0.02 -14.84 3.62
C GLY A 161 0.97 -15.58 2.66
N ILE A 162 2.27 -15.47 2.90
CA ILE A 162 3.31 -16.18 2.14
C ILE A 162 3.17 -17.71 2.32
N ALA A 163 2.99 -18.19 3.55
CA ALA A 163 2.81 -19.64 3.80
C ALA A 163 1.61 -20.20 3.05
N LYS A 164 0.47 -19.47 2.99
CA LYS A 164 -0.70 -19.87 2.21
C LYS A 164 -0.40 -19.91 0.71
N ASN A 165 0.31 -18.92 0.16
CA ASN A 165 0.72 -18.94 -1.25
C ASN A 165 1.61 -20.13 -1.57
N ILE A 166 2.63 -20.39 -0.73
CA ILE A 166 3.54 -21.53 -0.92
C ILE A 166 2.74 -22.85 -1.01
N LEU A 167 1.75 -23.05 -0.17
CA LEU A 167 0.93 -24.26 -0.19
C LEU A 167 0.08 -24.40 -1.45
N SER A 168 -0.29 -23.30 -2.11
CA SER A 168 -1.04 -23.30 -3.37
C SER A 168 -0.16 -23.45 -4.62
N TRP A 169 1.16 -23.27 -4.52
CA TRP A 169 2.06 -23.39 -5.67
C TRP A 169 2.21 -24.83 -6.16
N PRO A 170 2.54 -25.05 -7.45
CA PRO A 170 2.98 -26.35 -7.93
C PRO A 170 4.27 -26.78 -7.22
N ASN A 171 4.55 -28.08 -7.18
CA ASN A 171 5.79 -28.58 -6.57
C ASN A 171 7.03 -28.34 -7.43
N ASN A 172 6.85 -28.13 -8.73
CA ASN A 172 7.92 -27.89 -9.68
C ASN A 172 7.81 -26.48 -10.27
N PHE A 173 8.74 -25.62 -9.91
CA PHE A 173 8.95 -24.27 -10.46
C PHE A 173 10.45 -23.96 -10.51
N ASP A 174 10.84 -23.11 -11.45
CA ASP A 174 12.24 -22.66 -11.59
C ASP A 174 12.52 -21.47 -10.70
N TYR A 175 11.56 -20.53 -10.59
CA TYR A 175 11.69 -19.33 -9.79
C TYR A 175 10.44 -19.06 -8.94
N ALA A 176 10.67 -18.59 -7.71
CA ALA A 176 9.64 -18.06 -6.83
C ALA A 176 9.93 -16.61 -6.44
N VAL A 177 9.06 -15.68 -6.83
CA VAL A 177 9.21 -14.25 -6.50
C VAL A 177 8.32 -13.89 -5.33
N ILE A 178 8.94 -13.57 -4.19
CA ILE A 178 8.29 -13.48 -2.88
C ILE A 178 8.37 -12.06 -2.34
N GLU A 179 7.23 -11.36 -2.34
CA GLU A 179 7.12 -10.05 -1.71
C GLU A 179 7.06 -10.20 -0.19
N MET A 180 7.93 -9.48 0.53
CA MET A 180 8.06 -9.55 1.98
C MET A 180 7.79 -8.17 2.58
N ALA A 181 6.73 -8.04 3.39
CA ALA A 181 6.41 -6.83 4.13
C ALA A 181 6.71 -6.99 5.62
N ALA A 182 7.09 -5.88 6.24
CA ALA A 182 7.24 -5.78 7.69
C ALA A 182 6.74 -4.44 8.20
N TYR A 183 6.19 -4.47 9.42
CA TYR A 183 5.75 -3.34 10.21
C TYR A 183 6.57 -3.18 11.50
N LYS A 184 7.38 -4.16 11.84
CA LYS A 184 8.36 -4.15 12.94
C LYS A 184 9.57 -5.00 12.59
N ARG A 185 10.64 -4.79 13.35
CA ARG A 185 11.86 -5.60 13.25
C ARG A 185 11.56 -7.08 13.59
N GLY A 186 12.29 -7.98 12.95
CA GLY A 186 12.17 -9.42 13.09
C GLY A 186 11.13 -10.08 12.17
N GLU A 187 10.24 -9.32 11.53
CA GLU A 187 9.21 -9.91 10.65
C GLU A 187 9.79 -10.41 9.32
N ILE A 188 10.72 -9.67 8.70
CA ILE A 188 11.42 -10.16 7.50
C ILE A 188 12.28 -11.36 7.83
N ALA A 189 13.01 -11.34 8.95
CA ALA A 189 13.81 -12.48 9.39
C ALA A 189 12.96 -13.76 9.58
N GLN A 190 11.75 -13.62 10.17
CA GLN A 190 10.82 -14.76 10.28
C GLN A 190 10.35 -15.28 8.91
N ILE A 191 10.12 -14.38 7.95
CA ILE A 191 9.77 -14.77 6.58
C ILE A 191 10.98 -15.48 5.93
N CYS A 192 12.19 -14.99 6.13
CA CYS A 192 13.41 -15.61 5.61
C CYS A 192 13.64 -17.01 6.21
N GLN A 193 13.33 -17.21 7.49
CA GLN A 193 13.38 -18.56 8.12
C GLN A 193 12.38 -19.55 7.50
N LEU A 194 11.23 -19.06 7.00
CA LEU A 194 10.27 -19.89 6.25
C LEU A 194 10.76 -20.16 4.84
N VAL A 195 11.18 -19.10 4.12
CA VAL A 195 11.41 -19.11 2.67
C VAL A 195 12.80 -19.61 2.32
N ASN A 196 13.80 -19.27 3.14
CA ASN A 196 15.23 -19.44 2.86
C ASN A 196 15.60 -18.87 1.46
N PRO A 197 15.53 -17.52 1.27
CA PRO A 197 15.72 -16.91 -0.04
C PRO A 197 17.16 -17.09 -0.55
N ASP A 198 17.32 -17.32 -1.85
CA ASP A 198 18.62 -17.46 -2.53
C ASP A 198 19.11 -16.07 -3.02
N ILE A 199 18.16 -15.15 -3.30
CA ILE A 199 18.41 -13.81 -3.81
C ILE A 199 17.58 -12.80 -3.02
N GLY A 200 18.16 -11.62 -2.72
CA GLY A 200 17.48 -10.56 -2.01
C GLY A 200 17.49 -9.22 -2.74
N ILE A 201 16.31 -8.57 -2.79
CA ILE A 201 16.13 -7.26 -3.41
C ILE A 201 15.50 -6.28 -2.43
N ILE A 202 16.15 -5.13 -2.21
CA ILE A 202 15.59 -3.99 -1.47
C ILE A 202 15.25 -2.89 -2.46
N THR A 203 13.95 -2.66 -2.70
CA THR A 203 13.44 -1.77 -3.76
C THR A 203 13.57 -0.28 -3.45
N GLY A 204 13.62 0.07 -2.17
CA GLY A 204 13.81 1.44 -1.74
C GLY A 204 13.41 1.64 -0.28
N LEU A 205 13.94 2.69 0.33
CA LEU A 205 13.70 3.06 1.72
C LEU A 205 13.07 4.45 1.78
N SER A 206 12.07 4.63 2.62
CA SER A 206 11.43 5.92 2.88
C SER A 206 10.89 5.96 4.32
N ASN A 207 10.44 7.14 4.74
CA ASN A 207 9.80 7.34 6.04
C ASN A 207 8.38 6.75 6.15
N GLN A 208 7.98 5.90 5.21
CA GLN A 208 6.68 5.24 5.24
C GLN A 208 6.57 4.35 6.49
N HIS A 209 5.45 4.44 7.21
CA HIS A 209 5.20 3.73 8.48
C HIS A 209 6.18 4.08 9.62
N ILE A 210 6.76 5.29 9.60
CA ILE A 210 7.71 5.73 10.65
C ILE A 210 7.09 5.66 12.05
N ASP A 211 5.77 5.92 12.16
CA ASP A 211 5.04 5.84 13.43
C ASP A 211 5.05 4.43 14.04
N LEU A 212 5.17 3.38 13.20
CA LEU A 212 5.23 1.99 13.65
C LEU A 212 6.65 1.53 13.97
N PHE A 213 7.62 2.01 13.20
CA PHE A 213 9.03 1.66 13.39
C PHE A 213 9.76 2.57 14.37
N GLY A 214 9.19 3.75 14.68
CA GLY A 214 9.77 4.76 15.55
C GLY A 214 10.91 5.57 14.91
N SER A 215 11.65 5.04 13.94
CA SER A 215 12.73 5.74 13.24
C SER A 215 13.05 5.16 11.86
N LEU A 216 13.66 5.99 10.99
CA LEU A 216 14.19 5.54 9.70
C LEU A 216 15.27 4.46 9.86
N ALA A 217 16.08 4.55 10.93
CA ALA A 217 17.09 3.56 11.23
C ALA A 217 16.48 2.17 11.48
N ASN A 218 15.36 2.11 12.20
CA ASN A 218 14.64 0.86 12.43
C ASN A 218 13.99 0.32 11.16
N ILE A 219 13.45 1.20 10.29
CA ILE A 219 12.93 0.80 8.96
C ILE A 219 14.07 0.15 8.16
N LYS A 220 15.23 0.81 8.11
CA LYS A 220 16.42 0.29 7.42
C LYS A 220 16.80 -1.08 7.99
N LYS A 221 17.01 -1.19 9.32
CA LYS A 221 17.36 -2.47 9.97
C LYS A 221 16.37 -3.58 9.64
N ALA A 222 15.05 -3.30 9.70
CA ALA A 222 14.03 -4.29 9.38
C ALA A 222 14.07 -4.77 7.91
N LYS A 223 14.35 -3.87 6.94
CA LYS A 223 14.44 -4.27 5.53
C LYS A 223 15.75 -5.00 5.22
N TYR A 224 16.82 -4.65 5.89
CA TYR A 224 18.12 -5.32 5.75
C TYR A 224 18.14 -6.74 6.34
N GLU A 225 17.19 -7.12 7.20
CA GLU A 225 16.99 -8.50 7.64
C GLU A 225 16.92 -9.49 6.45
N LEU A 226 16.43 -9.07 5.27
CA LEU A 226 16.47 -9.89 4.06
C LEU A 226 17.91 -10.18 3.63
N THR A 227 18.72 -9.13 3.46
CA THR A 227 20.12 -9.29 3.02
C THR A 227 21.00 -9.96 4.05
N ASP A 228 20.71 -9.74 5.34
CA ASP A 228 21.42 -10.33 6.47
C ASP A 228 21.12 -11.84 6.63
N SER A 229 19.95 -12.28 6.11
CA SER A 229 19.56 -13.69 6.11
C SER A 229 20.10 -14.50 4.93
N LEU A 230 20.74 -13.86 3.96
CA LEU A 230 21.33 -14.52 2.79
C LEU A 230 22.73 -15.04 3.06
N SER A 231 23.09 -16.13 2.37
CA SER A 231 24.48 -16.61 2.37
C SER A 231 25.44 -15.53 1.85
N PRO A 232 26.70 -15.49 2.28
CA PRO A 232 27.67 -14.47 1.87
C PRO A 232 27.77 -14.27 0.35
N ASP A 233 27.75 -15.36 -0.42
CA ASP A 233 27.90 -15.35 -1.88
C ASP A 233 26.57 -15.13 -2.63
N SER A 234 25.44 -14.99 -1.93
CA SER A 234 24.14 -14.77 -2.55
C SER A 234 24.06 -13.42 -3.26
N PHE A 235 23.36 -13.38 -4.38
CA PHE A 235 23.16 -12.16 -5.13
C PHE A 235 22.22 -11.19 -4.39
N ARG A 236 22.67 -9.94 -4.21
CA ARG A 236 21.94 -8.90 -3.51
C ARG A 236 21.80 -7.66 -4.37
N LEU A 237 20.61 -7.11 -4.45
CA LEU A 237 20.36 -5.83 -5.08
C LEU A 237 19.71 -4.86 -4.09
N ILE A 238 20.33 -3.71 -3.90
CA ILE A 238 19.82 -2.64 -3.04
C ILE A 238 19.68 -1.39 -3.88
N ASN A 239 18.48 -0.82 -3.91
CA ASN A 239 18.25 0.46 -4.58
C ASN A 239 18.95 1.59 -3.81
N THR A 240 19.99 2.13 -4.43
CA THR A 240 20.76 3.26 -3.91
C THR A 240 20.29 4.61 -4.47
N GLY A 241 19.32 4.60 -5.37
CA GLY A 241 18.89 5.80 -6.12
C GLY A 241 19.86 6.22 -7.22
N LYS A 242 20.94 5.47 -7.46
CA LYS A 242 21.93 5.73 -8.51
C LYS A 242 21.86 4.64 -9.57
N PHE A 243 21.86 5.03 -10.84
CA PHE A 243 21.69 4.12 -11.97
C PHE A 243 22.79 4.41 -13.02
N PRO A 244 24.07 4.14 -12.70
CA PRO A 244 25.21 4.57 -13.54
C PRO A 244 25.22 3.92 -14.92
N GLU A 245 24.61 2.73 -15.08
CA GLU A 245 24.52 2.03 -16.35
C GLU A 245 23.38 2.55 -17.25
N ILE A 246 22.50 3.44 -16.74
CA ILE A 246 21.42 4.05 -17.51
C ILE A 246 21.93 5.32 -18.19
N LYS A 247 21.77 5.39 -19.52
CA LYS A 247 22.10 6.54 -20.35
C LYS A 247 20.90 6.94 -21.19
N ASN A 248 20.93 8.16 -21.72
CA ASN A 248 19.94 8.68 -22.68
C ASN A 248 18.49 8.53 -22.23
N PHE A 249 18.23 8.79 -20.92
CA PHE A 249 16.89 8.75 -20.37
C PHE A 249 15.99 9.80 -21.04
N LYS A 250 14.83 9.34 -21.54
CA LYS A 250 13.77 10.19 -22.12
C LYS A 250 12.44 9.78 -21.52
N GLN A 251 11.63 10.77 -21.19
CA GLN A 251 10.26 10.56 -20.72
C GLN A 251 9.29 10.95 -21.83
N ASN A 252 8.42 10.02 -22.21
CA ASN A 252 7.29 10.22 -23.12
C ASN A 252 5.98 10.31 -22.30
N LEU A 253 4.84 10.50 -22.99
CA LEU A 253 3.55 10.64 -22.32
C LEU A 253 3.06 9.34 -21.64
N ASP A 254 3.45 8.17 -22.14
CA ASP A 254 2.99 6.85 -21.66
C ASP A 254 4.12 5.87 -21.37
N SER A 255 5.37 6.28 -21.65
CA SER A 255 6.54 5.42 -21.54
C SER A 255 7.78 6.20 -21.14
N ILE A 256 8.79 5.48 -20.70
CA ILE A 256 10.16 5.98 -20.55
C ILE A 256 11.09 5.15 -21.42
N SER A 257 12.07 5.81 -22.04
CA SER A 257 13.09 5.17 -22.87
C SER A 257 14.48 5.47 -22.32
N PHE A 258 15.37 4.50 -22.38
CA PHE A 258 16.75 4.64 -21.91
C PHE A 258 17.66 3.56 -22.51
N LEU A 259 18.96 3.77 -22.44
CA LEU A 259 19.95 2.74 -22.73
C LEU A 259 20.45 2.12 -21.42
N TYR A 260 20.52 0.80 -21.38
CA TYR A 260 21.23 0.05 -20.34
C TYR A 260 22.31 -0.81 -20.99
N LYS A 261 23.59 -0.53 -20.67
CA LYS A 261 24.74 -1.18 -21.31
C LYS A 261 24.60 -1.23 -22.84
N ASN A 262 24.27 -0.08 -23.45
CA ASN A 262 24.03 0.12 -24.90
C ASN A 262 22.82 -0.61 -25.51
N THR A 263 22.05 -1.35 -24.75
CA THR A 263 20.79 -1.94 -25.21
C THR A 263 19.64 -0.96 -24.95
N PRO A 264 18.78 -0.70 -25.95
CA PRO A 264 17.64 0.19 -25.79
C PRO A 264 16.49 -0.50 -25.02
N PHE A 265 15.89 0.25 -24.12
CA PHE A 265 14.68 -0.12 -23.39
C PHE A 265 13.62 0.95 -23.56
N THR A 266 12.40 0.54 -23.90
CA THR A 266 11.21 1.39 -23.85
C THR A 266 10.17 0.65 -23.03
N VAL A 267 9.75 1.23 -21.91
CA VAL A 267 8.90 0.56 -20.93
C VAL A 267 7.72 1.44 -20.56
N PRO A 268 6.53 0.87 -20.33
CA PRO A 268 5.35 1.65 -19.94
C PRO A 268 5.57 2.26 -18.56
N SER A 269 5.51 3.59 -18.45
CA SER A 269 5.66 4.31 -17.19
C SER A 269 5.25 5.77 -17.32
N LEU A 270 4.54 6.30 -16.35
CA LEU A 270 4.28 7.72 -16.23
C LEU A 270 5.31 8.35 -15.27
N GLY A 271 6.44 8.77 -15.83
CA GLY A 271 7.52 9.41 -15.12
C GLY A 271 8.63 8.49 -14.58
N PRO A 272 9.70 9.09 -14.03
CA PRO A 272 10.93 8.40 -13.68
C PRO A 272 10.85 7.57 -12.38
N LEU A 273 9.77 7.68 -11.59
CA LEU A 273 9.67 7.02 -10.28
C LEU A 273 9.88 5.50 -10.37
N LEU A 274 9.38 4.90 -11.45
CA LEU A 274 9.46 3.45 -11.65
C LEU A 274 10.79 2.99 -12.24
N LEU A 275 11.68 3.92 -12.66
CA LEU A 275 12.97 3.60 -13.27
C LEU A 275 13.81 2.67 -12.38
N SER A 276 13.80 2.91 -11.08
CA SER A 276 14.51 2.06 -10.12
C SER A 276 14.04 0.60 -10.15
N ASN A 277 12.73 0.38 -10.29
CA ASN A 277 12.15 -0.95 -10.34
C ASN A 277 12.52 -1.69 -11.63
N PHE A 278 12.50 -0.99 -12.77
CA PHE A 278 12.99 -1.53 -14.05
C PHE A 278 14.48 -1.85 -13.97
N TYR A 279 15.29 -0.95 -13.44
CA TYR A 279 16.72 -1.16 -13.26
C TYR A 279 17.05 -2.40 -12.42
N LEU A 280 16.41 -2.56 -11.27
CA LEU A 280 16.58 -3.75 -10.42
C LEU A 280 16.16 -5.03 -11.14
N THR A 281 15.05 -4.98 -11.87
CA THR A 281 14.54 -6.11 -12.66
C THR A 281 15.52 -6.50 -13.77
N ILE A 282 16.04 -5.52 -14.53
CA ILE A 282 17.00 -5.76 -15.60
C ILE A 282 18.27 -6.41 -15.03
N LYS A 283 18.82 -5.84 -13.95
CA LYS A 283 20.05 -6.39 -13.31
C LYS A 283 19.85 -7.82 -12.81
N LEU A 284 18.72 -8.10 -12.16
CA LEU A 284 18.42 -9.45 -11.70
C LEU A 284 18.27 -10.43 -12.87
N CYS A 285 17.39 -10.13 -13.83
CA CYS A 285 17.11 -11.05 -14.92
C CYS A 285 18.35 -11.30 -15.80
N HIS A 286 19.18 -10.28 -15.96
CA HIS A 286 20.48 -10.43 -16.64
C HIS A 286 21.47 -11.30 -15.85
N HIS A 287 21.51 -11.16 -14.52
CA HIS A 287 22.29 -12.05 -13.63
C HIS A 287 21.81 -13.51 -13.71
N LEU A 288 20.51 -13.73 -13.88
CA LEU A 288 19.91 -15.05 -14.05
C LEU A 288 20.10 -15.64 -15.46
N GLY A 289 20.92 -15.01 -16.33
CA GLY A 289 21.31 -15.53 -17.63
C GLY A 289 20.45 -15.09 -18.82
N LEU A 290 19.42 -14.24 -18.62
CA LEU A 290 18.67 -13.68 -19.73
C LEU A 290 19.50 -12.60 -20.46
N SER A 291 19.45 -12.60 -21.79
CA SER A 291 20.08 -11.54 -22.59
C SER A 291 19.32 -10.21 -22.45
N LEU A 292 20.04 -9.09 -22.56
CA LEU A 292 19.42 -7.76 -22.48
C LEU A 292 18.32 -7.53 -23.52
N PRO A 293 18.44 -7.97 -24.78
CA PRO A 293 17.37 -7.89 -25.79
C PRO A 293 16.10 -8.66 -25.36
N GLN A 294 16.24 -9.88 -24.80
CA GLN A 294 15.09 -10.65 -24.29
C GLN A 294 14.37 -9.90 -23.17
N ILE A 295 15.14 -9.34 -22.22
CA ILE A 295 14.58 -8.55 -21.11
C ILE A 295 13.88 -7.29 -21.63
N SER A 296 14.50 -6.58 -22.61
CA SER A 296 13.93 -5.38 -23.23
C SER A 296 12.60 -5.69 -23.91
N GLN A 297 12.54 -6.74 -24.71
CA GLN A 297 11.33 -7.18 -25.40
C GLN A 297 10.22 -7.52 -24.39
N ARG A 298 10.52 -8.27 -23.34
CA ARG A 298 9.51 -8.62 -22.32
C ARG A 298 8.99 -7.40 -21.55
N LEU A 299 9.88 -6.48 -21.17
CA LEU A 299 9.49 -5.27 -20.42
C LEU A 299 8.71 -4.28 -21.29
N SER A 300 8.95 -4.20 -22.59
CA SER A 300 8.14 -3.35 -23.50
C SER A 300 6.69 -3.82 -23.61
N GLN A 301 6.44 -5.11 -23.38
CA GLN A 301 5.13 -5.75 -23.41
C GLN A 301 4.49 -5.85 -22.01
N PHE A 302 5.08 -5.22 -21.00
CA PHE A 302 4.54 -5.30 -19.64
C PHE A 302 3.12 -4.72 -19.57
N PRO A 303 2.16 -5.43 -18.93
CA PRO A 303 0.76 -5.01 -18.91
C PRO A 303 0.56 -3.62 -18.27
N THR A 304 0.07 -2.67 -19.03
CA THR A 304 -0.11 -1.27 -18.60
C THR A 304 -1.11 -1.13 -17.46
N HIS A 305 -2.06 -2.08 -17.31
CA HIS A 305 -3.01 -2.08 -16.20
C HIS A 305 -2.35 -2.36 -14.83
N LEU A 306 -1.12 -2.89 -14.80
CA LEU A 306 -0.32 -3.09 -13.58
C LEU A 306 0.61 -1.91 -13.27
N VAL A 307 0.71 -0.93 -14.17
CA VAL A 307 1.57 0.26 -14.00
C VAL A 307 0.79 1.37 -13.32
N TYR A 308 1.32 1.92 -12.24
CA TYR A 308 0.77 3.09 -11.57
C TYR A 308 1.85 4.17 -11.40
N PRO A 309 1.52 5.44 -11.65
CA PRO A 309 0.20 5.96 -12.07
C PRO A 309 -0.21 5.50 -13.47
N LYS A 310 -1.54 5.53 -13.77
CA LYS A 310 -2.13 5.20 -15.07
C LYS A 310 -2.64 6.45 -15.77
N LEU A 311 -2.50 6.51 -17.09
CA LEU A 311 -3.16 7.50 -17.92
C LEU A 311 -4.47 6.93 -18.49
N ILE A 312 -5.59 7.52 -18.12
CA ILE A 312 -6.94 7.18 -18.60
C ILE A 312 -7.41 8.29 -19.53
N LYS A 313 -7.76 7.93 -20.76
CA LYS A 313 -8.34 8.87 -21.74
C LYS A 313 -9.85 8.79 -21.66
N THR A 314 -10.51 9.87 -21.26
CA THR A 314 -11.96 10.01 -21.36
C THR A 314 -12.34 10.77 -22.63
N LYS A 315 -13.64 10.95 -22.90
CA LYS A 315 -14.09 11.72 -24.06
C LYS A 315 -13.69 13.20 -23.96
N ASN A 316 -13.67 13.77 -22.76
CA ASN A 316 -13.56 15.23 -22.56
C ASN A 316 -12.26 15.66 -21.88
N PHE A 317 -11.56 14.76 -21.18
CA PHE A 317 -10.36 15.09 -20.41
C PHE A 317 -9.46 13.85 -20.21
N LEU A 318 -8.25 14.10 -19.78
CA LEU A 318 -7.30 13.06 -19.36
C LEU A 318 -7.35 12.88 -17.85
N VAL A 319 -7.12 11.65 -17.38
CA VAL A 319 -6.98 11.36 -15.96
C VAL A 319 -5.67 10.62 -15.72
N VAL A 320 -4.89 11.11 -14.77
CA VAL A 320 -3.74 10.39 -14.21
C VAL A 320 -4.19 9.75 -12.90
N ASP A 321 -4.42 8.45 -12.92
CA ASP A 321 -4.80 7.68 -11.73
C ASP A 321 -3.57 7.25 -10.95
N ASP A 322 -3.31 7.91 -9.83
CA ASP A 322 -2.32 7.53 -8.82
C ASP A 322 -2.97 7.36 -7.43
N THR A 323 -4.19 6.80 -7.43
CA THR A 323 -4.99 6.63 -6.21
C THR A 323 -4.47 5.54 -5.27
N HIS A 324 -3.63 4.63 -5.78
CA HIS A 324 -3.02 3.56 -5.00
C HIS A 324 -1.83 4.00 -4.13
N ASN A 325 -1.27 5.18 -4.38
CA ASN A 325 -0.05 5.63 -3.74
C ASN A 325 -0.19 7.06 -3.20
N SER A 326 0.35 7.31 -2.00
CA SER A 326 0.33 8.65 -1.40
C SER A 326 1.59 8.85 -0.55
N SER A 327 2.75 8.91 -1.22
CA SER A 327 4.06 9.19 -0.61
C SER A 327 4.66 10.48 -1.16
N LEU A 328 5.64 11.06 -0.47
CA LEU A 328 6.35 12.26 -0.92
C LEU A 328 6.95 12.08 -2.32
N ASN A 329 7.64 10.96 -2.56
CA ASN A 329 8.28 10.67 -3.85
C ASN A 329 7.25 10.51 -4.98
N SER A 330 6.08 9.91 -4.69
CA SER A 330 5.03 9.77 -5.70
C SER A 330 4.36 11.11 -6.04
N PHE A 331 4.26 12.04 -5.09
CA PHE A 331 3.86 13.41 -5.40
C PHE A 331 4.87 14.14 -6.28
N GLN A 332 6.18 14.02 -5.97
CA GLN A 332 7.24 14.60 -6.80
C GLN A 332 7.23 14.06 -8.23
N ASN A 333 7.01 12.76 -8.40
CA ASN A 333 6.84 12.15 -9.72
C ASN A 333 5.62 12.72 -10.47
N LEU A 334 4.49 12.87 -9.77
CA LEU A 334 3.27 13.42 -10.34
C LEU A 334 3.47 14.87 -10.80
N ILE A 335 4.16 15.69 -10.00
CA ILE A 335 4.53 17.08 -10.34
C ILE A 335 5.40 17.09 -11.60
N SER A 336 6.45 16.25 -11.67
CA SER A 336 7.32 16.15 -12.84
C SER A 336 6.54 15.70 -14.08
N TYR A 337 5.60 14.77 -13.91
CA TYR A 337 4.77 14.30 -15.02
C TYR A 337 3.78 15.37 -15.49
N ALA A 338 3.21 16.17 -14.57
CA ALA A 338 2.31 17.28 -14.91
C ALA A 338 2.98 18.34 -15.81
N ALA A 339 4.29 18.49 -15.73
CA ALA A 339 5.06 19.41 -16.56
C ALA A 339 5.05 19.04 -18.06
N LEU A 340 4.77 17.77 -18.41
CA LEU A 340 4.64 17.33 -19.81
C LEU A 340 3.37 17.84 -20.50
N TYR A 341 2.45 18.47 -19.75
CA TYR A 341 1.17 18.96 -20.26
C TYR A 341 1.05 20.48 -20.16
N PRO A 342 1.92 21.27 -20.83
CA PRO A 342 1.94 22.73 -20.68
C PRO A 342 0.66 23.43 -21.18
N LYS A 343 -0.04 22.80 -22.14
CA LYS A 343 -1.27 23.36 -22.75
C LYS A 343 -2.55 22.95 -22.05
N HIS A 344 -2.50 22.06 -21.07
CA HIS A 344 -3.68 21.56 -20.35
C HIS A 344 -3.89 22.34 -19.05
N GLN A 345 -5.13 22.61 -18.72
CA GLN A 345 -5.52 22.96 -17.37
C GLN A 345 -5.36 21.72 -16.47
N LYS A 346 -4.70 21.87 -15.32
CA LYS A 346 -4.32 20.78 -14.43
C LYS A 346 -5.07 20.86 -13.12
N ILE A 347 -5.84 19.85 -12.80
CA ILE A 347 -6.55 19.72 -11.52
C ILE A 347 -5.90 18.60 -10.72
N LEU A 348 -5.48 18.88 -9.49
CA LEU A 348 -5.04 17.86 -8.53
C LEU A 348 -6.18 17.57 -7.55
N LEU A 349 -6.57 16.30 -7.48
CA LEU A 349 -7.47 15.77 -6.46
C LEU A 349 -6.66 14.97 -5.44
N SER A 350 -6.59 15.43 -4.20
CA SER A 350 -5.82 14.71 -3.19
C SER A 350 -6.20 15.09 -1.78
N ASN A 351 -6.20 14.09 -0.89
CA ASN A 351 -6.31 14.29 0.56
C ASN A 351 -4.93 14.31 1.25
N GLY A 352 -3.85 14.56 0.48
CA GLY A 352 -2.48 14.62 0.99
C GLY A 352 -1.85 13.25 1.17
N ILE A 353 -0.81 13.19 1.98
CA ILE A 353 -0.04 11.97 2.29
C ILE A 353 -0.57 11.36 3.57
N ILE A 354 -0.75 10.03 3.58
CA ILE A 354 -1.25 9.29 4.74
C ILE A 354 -0.09 8.89 5.68
N GLU A 355 -0.39 8.75 6.98
CA GLU A 355 0.54 8.19 8.01
C GLU A 355 1.84 8.99 8.20
N LEU A 356 1.80 10.32 8.05
CA LEU A 356 2.96 11.19 8.29
C LEU A 356 3.13 11.60 9.75
N GLY A 357 2.08 11.51 10.57
CA GLY A 357 2.13 11.95 11.97
C GLY A 357 2.66 13.37 12.12
N GLN A 358 3.63 13.58 13.00
CA GLN A 358 4.26 14.89 13.25
C GLN A 358 5.09 15.43 12.06
N ALA A 359 5.48 14.56 11.13
CA ALA A 359 6.25 14.99 9.96
C ALA A 359 5.40 15.60 8.83
N GLU A 360 4.07 15.69 8.99
CA GLU A 360 3.12 16.12 7.96
C GLU A 360 3.43 17.53 7.45
N THR A 361 3.54 18.51 8.36
CA THR A 361 3.82 19.90 8.03
C THR A 361 5.11 20.07 7.23
N LYS A 362 6.20 19.42 7.68
CA LYS A 362 7.51 19.47 7.02
C LYS A 362 7.47 18.86 5.61
N ASN A 363 6.72 17.78 5.42
CA ASN A 363 6.58 17.16 4.10
C ASN A 363 5.73 18.02 3.15
N TYR A 364 4.66 18.64 3.63
CA TYR A 364 3.86 19.54 2.81
C TYR A 364 4.62 20.81 2.42
N GLN A 365 5.43 21.38 3.32
CA GLN A 365 6.33 22.48 2.99
C GLN A 365 7.30 22.14 1.86
N LYS A 366 7.83 20.92 1.83
CA LYS A 366 8.70 20.44 0.74
C LYS A 366 7.96 20.28 -0.59
N LEU A 367 6.70 19.90 -0.57
CA LEU A 367 5.89 19.71 -1.78
C LEU A 367 5.34 21.02 -2.34
N SER A 368 5.02 21.95 -1.47
CA SER A 368 4.32 23.17 -1.80
C SER A 368 4.87 23.93 -3.02
N PRO A 369 6.19 24.14 -3.19
CA PRO A 369 6.71 24.83 -4.37
C PRO A 369 6.39 24.11 -5.70
N GLY A 370 6.43 22.79 -5.71
CA GLY A 370 6.12 21.97 -6.90
C GLY A 370 4.64 21.92 -7.23
N LEU A 371 3.77 22.08 -6.23
CA LEU A 371 2.32 22.04 -6.43
C LEU A 371 1.77 23.23 -7.21
N LYS A 372 2.55 24.32 -7.38
CA LYS A 372 2.21 25.47 -8.22
C LYS A 372 1.92 25.13 -9.69
N ILE A 373 2.34 23.96 -10.14
CA ILE A 373 2.09 23.49 -11.50
C ILE A 373 0.61 23.18 -11.76
N PHE A 374 -0.18 22.95 -10.71
CA PHE A 374 -1.61 22.68 -10.82
C PHE A 374 -2.41 23.99 -10.78
N ASP A 375 -3.34 24.15 -11.70
CA ASP A 375 -4.24 25.32 -11.73
C ASP A 375 -5.25 25.27 -10.57
N HIS A 376 -5.73 24.07 -10.24
CA HIS A 376 -6.64 23.84 -9.11
C HIS A 376 -6.21 22.64 -8.28
N ILE A 377 -6.37 22.76 -6.96
CA ILE A 377 -6.19 21.66 -6.01
C ILE A 377 -7.48 21.48 -5.21
N LEU A 378 -8.15 20.34 -5.37
CA LEU A 378 -9.36 20.01 -4.62
C LEU A 378 -9.03 18.96 -3.57
N THR A 379 -9.32 19.27 -2.32
CA THR A 379 -9.02 18.41 -1.16
C THR A 379 -10.16 18.43 -0.14
N ALA A 380 -10.28 17.37 0.65
CA ALA A 380 -11.10 17.33 1.86
C ALA A 380 -10.24 17.30 3.14
N ASN A 381 -8.91 17.42 3.01
CA ASN A 381 -8.00 17.46 4.16
C ASN A 381 -7.66 18.91 4.52
N PRO A 382 -8.12 19.44 5.68
CA PRO A 382 -7.85 20.81 6.09
C PRO A 382 -6.36 21.13 6.24
N ARG A 383 -5.52 20.19 6.66
CA ARG A 383 -4.07 20.39 6.83
C ARG A 383 -3.37 20.52 5.48
N PHE A 384 -3.76 19.67 4.51
CA PHE A 384 -3.24 19.78 3.15
C PHE A 384 -3.69 21.08 2.48
N TYR A 385 -4.97 21.48 2.68
CA TYR A 385 -5.47 22.76 2.23
C TYR A 385 -4.66 23.93 2.81
N GLN A 386 -4.40 23.97 4.13
CA GLN A 386 -3.62 25.04 4.76
C GLN A 386 -2.20 25.14 4.17
N ALA A 387 -1.61 24.01 3.79
CA ALA A 387 -0.27 23.99 3.18
C ALA A 387 -0.26 24.43 1.71
N THR A 388 -1.41 24.43 1.02
CA THR A 388 -1.50 24.72 -0.42
C THR A 388 -2.25 26.01 -0.73
N LYS A 389 -3.06 26.55 0.19
CA LYS A 389 -3.97 27.69 -0.04
C LYS A 389 -3.30 28.99 -0.50
N SER A 390 -2.02 29.19 -0.16
CA SER A 390 -1.28 30.41 -0.51
C SER A 390 -0.69 30.40 -1.92
N GLN A 391 -0.78 29.27 -2.64
CA GLN A 391 0.00 29.07 -3.86
C GLN A 391 -0.84 28.81 -5.11
N ASN A 392 -2.09 28.37 -4.97
CA ASN A 392 -2.97 27.97 -6.07
C ASN A 392 -4.42 28.22 -5.70
N TYR A 393 -5.31 28.09 -6.67
CA TYR A 393 -6.76 28.01 -6.40
C TYR A 393 -7.07 26.68 -5.68
N SER A 394 -6.63 26.60 -4.41
CA SER A 394 -6.93 25.44 -3.56
C SER A 394 -8.34 25.56 -2.99
N ILE A 395 -9.10 24.48 -3.08
CA ILE A 395 -10.50 24.39 -2.68
C ILE A 395 -10.62 23.33 -1.62
N LEU A 396 -11.20 23.67 -0.47
CA LEU A 396 -11.49 22.73 0.61
C LEU A 396 -12.96 22.29 0.53
N ALA A 397 -13.19 21.02 0.22
CA ALA A 397 -14.51 20.44 0.27
C ALA A 397 -14.93 20.13 1.71
N LYS A 398 -16.17 20.46 2.05
CA LYS A 398 -16.74 20.29 3.40
C LYS A 398 -17.15 18.84 3.67
N ASN A 399 -17.61 18.13 2.66
CA ASN A 399 -18.10 16.77 2.74
C ASN A 399 -18.00 16.08 1.36
N PRO A 400 -18.28 14.76 1.24
CA PRO A 400 -18.20 14.04 -0.04
C PRO A 400 -19.09 14.58 -1.16
N ALA A 401 -20.28 15.08 -0.84
CA ALA A 401 -21.21 15.64 -1.84
C ALA A 401 -20.68 16.98 -2.37
N ASP A 402 -20.18 17.83 -1.50
CA ASP A 402 -19.52 19.10 -1.85
C ASP A 402 -18.28 18.85 -2.73
N PHE A 403 -17.45 17.86 -2.38
CA PHE A 403 -16.30 17.47 -3.20
C PHE A 403 -16.72 17.06 -4.61
N TYR A 404 -17.78 16.26 -4.73
CA TYR A 404 -18.29 15.82 -6.01
C TYR A 404 -18.82 16.98 -6.86
N GLN A 405 -19.58 17.88 -6.24
CA GLN A 405 -20.13 19.07 -6.92
C GLN A 405 -19.02 20.01 -7.42
N LEU A 406 -18.07 20.35 -6.55
CA LEU A 406 -16.93 21.19 -6.91
C LEU A 406 -16.09 20.58 -8.05
N LEU A 407 -15.85 19.27 -8.02
CA LEU A 407 -15.18 18.59 -9.11
C LEU A 407 -15.97 18.66 -10.41
N THR A 408 -17.29 18.42 -10.36
CA THR A 408 -18.16 18.49 -11.54
C THR A 408 -18.14 19.88 -12.19
N ASP A 409 -18.08 20.92 -11.38
CA ASP A 409 -17.99 22.30 -11.88
C ASP A 409 -16.61 22.61 -12.51
N LEU A 410 -15.53 22.12 -11.91
CA LEU A 410 -14.18 22.25 -12.46
C LEU A 410 -14.00 21.49 -13.79
N LEU A 411 -14.75 20.40 -14.01
CA LEU A 411 -14.71 19.63 -15.27
C LEU A 411 -15.43 20.30 -16.45
N LYS A 412 -16.22 21.36 -16.23
CA LYS A 412 -16.96 22.10 -17.28
C LYS A 412 -16.11 23.11 -18.07
N THR A 413 -14.80 23.10 -17.91
CA THR A 413 -13.89 24.02 -18.61
C THR A 413 -13.84 23.76 -20.11
N PRO A 414 -13.76 24.80 -20.97
CA PRO A 414 -13.57 24.64 -22.41
C PRO A 414 -12.11 24.33 -22.80
N LYS A 415 -11.17 24.45 -21.86
CA LYS A 415 -9.74 24.20 -22.10
C LYS A 415 -9.43 22.70 -22.10
N PRO A 416 -8.41 22.25 -22.84
CA PRO A 416 -7.89 20.89 -22.67
C PRO A 416 -7.56 20.65 -21.19
N LEU A 417 -8.11 19.56 -20.62
CA LEU A 417 -8.07 19.32 -19.18
C LEU A 417 -7.37 18.00 -18.86
N ILE A 418 -6.57 18.03 -17.81
CA ILE A 418 -6.00 16.83 -17.20
C ILE A 418 -6.21 16.84 -15.69
N VAL A 419 -6.78 15.73 -15.17
CA VAL A 419 -7.06 15.52 -13.75
C VAL A 419 -6.05 14.54 -13.18
N PHE A 420 -5.40 14.91 -12.10
CA PHE A 420 -4.47 14.08 -11.34
C PHE A 420 -5.14 13.59 -10.07
N ALA A 421 -5.53 12.31 -10.03
CA ALA A 421 -6.17 11.68 -8.90
C ALA A 421 -5.10 11.01 -8.01
N LYS A 422 -4.90 11.53 -6.79
CA LYS A 422 -3.78 11.16 -5.91
C LYS A 422 -4.24 10.67 -4.54
N GLY A 423 -3.90 9.41 -4.20
CA GLY A 423 -4.32 8.79 -2.95
C GLY A 423 -5.81 8.46 -2.92
N ARG A 424 -6.31 7.98 -1.79
CA ARG A 424 -7.73 7.60 -1.66
C ARG A 424 -8.66 8.79 -1.79
N LEU A 425 -9.63 8.65 -2.71
CA LEU A 425 -10.71 9.60 -2.94
C LEU A 425 -12.06 8.97 -2.53
N TYR A 426 -13.13 9.74 -2.67
CA TYR A 426 -14.48 9.24 -2.41
C TYR A 426 -14.97 8.31 -3.53
N PRO A 427 -15.76 7.25 -3.22
CA PRO A 427 -16.23 6.28 -4.23
C PRO A 427 -16.92 6.91 -5.43
N GLN A 428 -17.73 7.95 -5.24
CA GLN A 428 -18.43 8.68 -6.30
C GLN A 428 -17.46 9.35 -7.30
N VAL A 429 -16.28 9.79 -6.83
CA VAL A 429 -15.25 10.43 -7.67
C VAL A 429 -14.61 9.42 -8.62
N TYR A 430 -14.42 8.17 -8.19
CA TYR A 430 -13.88 7.13 -9.06
C TYR A 430 -14.75 6.88 -10.28
N ASN A 431 -16.08 6.80 -10.08
CA ASN A 431 -17.03 6.61 -11.17
C ASN A 431 -17.00 7.79 -12.16
N LEU A 432 -16.97 9.03 -11.65
CA LEU A 432 -16.91 10.25 -12.47
C LEU A 432 -15.65 10.30 -13.34
N LEU A 433 -14.53 9.79 -12.83
CA LEU A 433 -13.24 9.79 -13.51
C LEU A 433 -12.97 8.51 -14.32
N ASN A 434 -13.89 7.57 -14.39
CA ASN A 434 -13.72 6.24 -15.00
C ASN A 434 -12.54 5.45 -14.40
N ILE A 435 -12.28 5.63 -13.10
CA ILE A 435 -11.26 4.89 -12.36
C ILE A 435 -11.88 3.60 -11.81
N HIS A 436 -11.40 2.45 -12.27
CA HIS A 436 -11.82 1.16 -11.74
C HIS A 436 -11.04 0.85 -10.45
N VAL A 437 -11.75 0.78 -9.33
CA VAL A 437 -11.18 0.36 -8.03
C VAL A 437 -11.00 -1.16 -8.07
N SER A 438 -9.75 -1.63 -8.10
CA SER A 438 -9.36 -3.05 -8.07
C SER A 438 -9.36 -3.64 -6.65
#